data_8f46f0469c92a758e46e7c18e10ce42e
#
_entry.id   8f46f0469c92a758e46e7c18e10ce42e
#
_cell.length_a   1.000
_cell.length_b   1.000
_cell.length_c   1.000
_cell.angle_alpha   90.00
_cell.angle_beta   90.00
_cell.angle_gamma   90.00
#
_symmetry.space_group_name_H-M   'P 1'
#
loop_
_entity.id
_entity.type
_entity.pdbx_description
1 polymer ?
#
loop_
_entity_poly.entity_id
_entity_poly.type
_entity_poly.pdbx_seq_one_letter_code
_entity_poly.pdbx_strand_id
1 'polypeptide(L)'
;MRIVSREGAVLFFDPRQWSGILCFFSVPCALVPAKVDRSKMKEAEPMEIRKAQLCDLDGIMEVIHDAQCEMHREGIPQWINGYPGREQIQDDIAGGNSYVVVEEDRIVGTFCMKEEADPYYGKITGRWLNEEPYAVIHRSAVRTSLRGQHLFHAMVSWSVEKIRRDGFHNLRIDTHEKNMPMRHALEHEGFTYCGIIQIQDGTDRYAYQRVFD
;
A
#
# COMPACT_ATOMS: atom_id res chain seq x y z
N MET A 1 16.69 2.61 1.88
CA MET A 1 15.55 3.41 2.35
C MET A 1 15.33 3.06 3.82
N ARG A 2 15.15 4.03 4.68
CA ARG A 2 14.96 3.83 6.13
C ARG A 2 13.51 4.19 6.47
N ILE A 3 12.76 3.26 7.04
CA ILE A 3 11.40 3.47 7.52
C ILE A 3 11.44 3.48 9.05
N VAL A 4 10.89 4.51 9.66
CA VAL A 4 10.84 4.64 11.12
C VAL A 4 9.38 4.65 11.56
N SER A 5 8.99 3.75 12.49
CA SER A 5 7.70 3.85 13.17
C SER A 5 7.86 4.70 14.43
N ARG A 6 6.81 5.42 14.85
CA ARG A 6 6.79 6.18 16.10
C ARG A 6 7.05 5.32 17.35
N GLU A 7 6.98 4.01 17.21
CA GLU A 7 7.25 3.03 18.29
C GLU A 7 8.70 2.51 18.27
N GLY A 8 9.59 3.12 17.47
CA GLY A 8 11.04 2.88 17.53
C GLY A 8 11.55 1.69 16.70
N ALA A 9 10.71 1.03 15.90
CA ALA A 9 11.17 -0.01 14.99
C ALA A 9 11.80 0.63 13.73
N VAL A 10 13.07 0.32 13.47
CA VAL A 10 13.82 0.80 12.30
C VAL A 10 13.98 -0.36 11.33
N LEU A 11 13.35 -0.27 10.16
CA LEU A 11 13.55 -1.22 9.07
C LEU A 11 14.63 -0.70 8.12
N PHE A 12 15.71 -1.49 7.93
CA PHE A 12 16.76 -1.19 6.97
C PHE A 12 16.53 -1.98 5.69
N PHE A 13 16.43 -1.29 4.57
CA PHE A 13 16.42 -1.90 3.24
C PHE A 13 17.78 -1.74 2.57
N ASP A 14 18.40 -2.84 2.17
CA ASP A 14 19.64 -2.83 1.38
C ASP A 14 19.30 -2.78 -0.13
N PRO A 15 19.65 -1.68 -0.82
CA PRO A 15 19.37 -1.54 -2.26
C PRO A 15 20.18 -2.50 -3.14
N ARG A 16 21.12 -3.30 -2.60
CA ARG A 16 22.07 -4.12 -3.36
C ARG A 16 21.57 -5.52 -3.71
N GLN A 17 20.35 -5.90 -3.33
CA GLN A 17 19.79 -7.22 -3.65
C GLN A 17 19.18 -7.34 -5.07
N TRP A 18 19.32 -6.33 -5.92
CA TRP A 18 18.82 -6.35 -7.29
C TRP A 18 19.98 -6.28 -8.29
N SER A 19 20.62 -7.44 -8.54
CA SER A 19 21.57 -7.61 -9.64
C SER A 19 20.89 -8.35 -10.79
N GLY A 20 20.63 -7.63 -11.87
CA GLY A 20 20.23 -8.27 -13.12
C GLY A 20 19.67 -7.31 -14.15
N ILE A 21 20.49 -6.69 -14.91
CA ILE A 21 20.55 -6.40 -16.34
C ILE A 21 21.31 -5.08 -16.57
N LEU A 22 22.60 -5.22 -16.90
CA LEU A 22 23.42 -4.13 -17.44
C LEU A 22 23.17 -4.02 -18.94
N CYS A 23 22.58 -2.92 -19.40
CA CYS A 23 22.75 -2.46 -20.78
C CYS A 23 23.82 -1.37 -20.82
N PHE A 24 24.94 -1.67 -21.46
CA PHE A 24 26.02 -0.75 -21.77
C PHE A 24 25.55 0.25 -22.84
N PHE A 25 25.52 1.53 -22.51
CA PHE A 25 25.67 2.61 -23.48
C PHE A 25 26.81 3.51 -23.04
N SER A 26 27.87 3.48 -23.84
CA SER A 26 29.03 4.37 -23.72
C SER A 26 28.61 5.78 -24.16
N VAL A 27 28.71 6.76 -23.28
CA VAL A 27 28.63 8.19 -23.61
C VAL A 27 29.97 8.85 -23.24
N PRO A 28 30.59 9.69 -24.09
CA PRO A 28 31.92 10.22 -23.86
C PRO A 28 31.94 11.28 -22.76
N CYS A 29 32.99 11.19 -21.97
CA CYS A 29 33.37 12.09 -20.89
C CYS A 29 33.59 13.52 -21.39
N ALA A 30 32.75 14.48 -20.99
CA ALA A 30 33.13 15.90 -20.89
C ALA A 30 32.20 16.65 -19.94
N LEU A 31 32.78 17.44 -19.06
CA LEU A 31 32.25 18.39 -18.07
C LEU A 31 31.88 17.77 -16.72
N VAL A 32 32.86 17.84 -15.83
CA VAL A 32 32.64 17.79 -14.38
C VAL A 32 31.97 19.09 -13.96
N PRO A 33 30.72 19.11 -13.51
CA PRO A 33 30.16 20.30 -12.88
C PRO A 33 30.68 20.44 -11.46
N ALA A 34 30.79 21.70 -11.05
CA ALA A 34 31.31 22.18 -9.78
C ALA A 34 30.84 21.39 -8.56
N LYS A 35 31.67 21.29 -7.54
CA LYS A 35 31.44 20.69 -6.24
C LYS A 35 30.02 21.06 -5.75
N VAL A 36 29.12 20.11 -5.76
CA VAL A 36 27.83 20.25 -5.05
C VAL A 36 28.16 20.35 -3.56
N ASP A 37 27.81 21.46 -2.96
CA ASP A 37 27.96 21.71 -1.53
C ASP A 37 27.01 20.73 -0.78
N ARG A 38 27.56 19.63 -0.30
CA ARG A 38 26.83 18.60 0.45
C ARG A 38 26.29 19.08 1.80
N SER A 39 26.67 20.27 2.26
CA SER A 39 26.15 20.84 3.51
C SER A 39 24.74 21.41 3.40
N LYS A 40 24.20 21.51 2.18
CA LYS A 40 22.82 21.99 1.90
C LYS A 40 21.86 20.91 1.43
N MET A 41 22.31 19.67 1.35
CA MET A 41 21.37 18.56 1.16
C MET A 41 20.64 18.34 2.49
N LYS A 42 19.42 18.88 2.59
CA LYS A 42 18.47 18.45 3.63
C LYS A 42 18.44 16.92 3.55
N GLU A 43 18.82 16.24 4.64
CA GLU A 43 18.59 14.79 4.70
C GLU A 43 17.10 14.58 4.43
N ALA A 44 16.78 13.78 3.42
CA ALA A 44 15.38 13.46 3.13
C ALA A 44 14.79 12.89 4.41
N GLU A 45 13.74 13.50 4.92
CA GLU A 45 13.06 13.01 6.11
C GLU A 45 12.57 11.57 5.82
N PRO A 46 12.79 10.65 6.76
CA PRO A 46 12.44 9.25 6.54
C PRO A 46 10.92 9.13 6.37
N MET A 47 10.50 8.32 5.41
CA MET A 47 9.09 7.96 5.25
C MET A 47 8.56 7.34 6.55
N GLU A 48 7.46 7.88 7.06
CA GLU A 48 6.77 7.41 8.26
C GLU A 48 5.43 6.74 7.89
N ILE A 49 5.13 5.59 8.50
CA ILE A 49 3.78 5.00 8.47
C ILE A 49 3.22 5.06 9.89
N ARG A 50 2.07 5.70 10.03
CA ARG A 50 1.40 5.90 11.32
C ARG A 50 -0.12 5.81 11.23
N LYS A 51 -0.78 5.64 12.36
CA LYS A 51 -2.25 5.80 12.43
C LYS A 51 -2.65 7.20 11.94
N ALA A 52 -3.71 7.23 11.15
CA ALA A 52 -4.33 8.46 10.70
C ALA A 52 -5.06 9.16 11.86
N GLN A 53 -5.06 10.48 11.81
CA GLN A 53 -5.82 11.36 12.69
C GLN A 53 -6.84 12.15 11.87
N LEU A 54 -7.84 12.74 12.51
CA LEU A 54 -8.88 13.49 11.79
C LEU A 54 -8.31 14.68 10.99
N CYS A 55 -7.20 15.27 11.43
CA CYS A 55 -6.50 16.33 10.70
C CYS A 55 -5.84 15.83 9.40
N ASP A 56 -5.65 14.52 9.24
CA ASP A 56 -5.10 13.92 8.01
C ASP A 56 -6.16 13.72 6.91
N LEU A 57 -7.44 13.88 7.26
CA LEU A 57 -8.56 13.51 6.39
C LEU A 57 -8.49 14.16 5.00
N ASP A 58 -8.15 15.44 4.93
CA ASP A 58 -8.07 16.16 3.65
C ASP A 58 -6.94 15.59 2.78
N GLY A 59 -5.75 15.35 3.35
CA GLY A 59 -4.63 14.74 2.65
C GLY A 59 -4.90 13.30 2.21
N ILE A 60 -5.63 12.52 3.02
CA ILE A 60 -6.09 11.17 2.64
C ILE A 60 -7.03 11.25 1.43
N MET A 61 -8.02 12.16 1.47
CA MET A 61 -8.97 12.33 0.37
C MET A 61 -8.29 12.78 -0.92
N GLU A 62 -7.22 13.58 -0.87
CA GLU A 62 -6.41 13.91 -2.05
C GLU A 62 -5.78 12.67 -2.67
N VAL A 63 -5.18 11.78 -1.86
CA VAL A 63 -4.57 10.52 -2.34
C VAL A 63 -5.63 9.58 -2.94
N ILE A 64 -6.79 9.47 -2.28
CA ILE A 64 -7.90 8.65 -2.77
C ILE A 64 -8.43 9.19 -4.09
N HIS A 65 -8.65 10.50 -4.19
CA HIS A 65 -9.14 11.13 -5.42
C HIS A 65 -8.16 10.93 -6.59
N ASP A 66 -6.86 11.10 -6.34
CA ASP A 66 -5.82 10.85 -7.33
C ASP A 66 -5.87 9.39 -7.85
N ALA A 67 -6.03 8.42 -6.95
CA ALA A 67 -6.18 7.02 -7.32
C ALA A 67 -7.50 6.72 -8.06
N GLN A 68 -8.62 7.35 -7.67
CA GLN A 68 -9.91 7.24 -8.37
C GLN A 68 -9.81 7.76 -9.81
N CYS A 69 -9.20 8.94 -9.99
CA CYS A 69 -8.98 9.52 -11.32
C CYS A 69 -8.14 8.60 -12.21
N GLU A 70 -7.08 8.01 -11.65
CA GLU A 70 -6.22 7.13 -12.40
C GLU A 70 -6.90 5.82 -12.79
N MET A 71 -7.63 5.18 -11.86
CA MET A 71 -8.41 3.98 -12.16
C MET A 71 -9.47 4.25 -13.23
N HIS A 72 -10.13 5.41 -13.15
CA HIS A 72 -11.09 5.81 -14.18
C HIS A 72 -10.42 5.99 -15.55
N ARG A 73 -9.25 6.63 -15.61
CA ARG A 73 -8.47 6.81 -16.83
C ARG A 73 -8.03 5.48 -17.45
N GLU A 74 -7.71 4.50 -16.60
CA GLU A 74 -7.33 3.14 -17.02
C GLU A 74 -8.55 2.23 -17.33
N GLY A 75 -9.79 2.73 -17.19
CA GLY A 75 -11.02 1.97 -17.44
C GLY A 75 -11.26 0.86 -16.41
N ILE A 76 -10.72 1.02 -15.20
CA ILE A 76 -10.90 0.08 -14.09
C ILE A 76 -12.18 0.46 -13.34
N PRO A 77 -13.26 -0.37 -13.32
CA PRO A 77 -14.52 -0.04 -12.66
C PRO A 77 -14.45 -0.37 -11.16
N GLN A 78 -13.45 0.14 -10.48
CA GLN A 78 -13.25 0.08 -9.04
C GLN A 78 -13.28 1.50 -8.47
N TRP A 79 -13.85 1.66 -7.28
CA TRP A 79 -14.01 2.96 -6.62
C TRP A 79 -14.83 3.98 -7.45
N ILE A 80 -15.88 3.49 -8.05
CA ILE A 80 -16.88 4.32 -8.76
C ILE A 80 -17.89 4.91 -7.78
N ASN A 81 -18.73 5.86 -8.26
CA ASN A 81 -19.81 6.48 -7.49
C ASN A 81 -19.34 7.18 -6.20
N GLY A 82 -18.11 7.72 -6.19
CA GLY A 82 -17.56 8.44 -5.06
C GLY A 82 -17.06 7.57 -3.89
N TYR A 83 -17.01 6.25 -4.06
CA TYR A 83 -16.43 5.36 -3.06
C TYR A 83 -14.90 5.26 -3.23
N PRO A 84 -14.10 5.20 -2.14
CA PRO A 84 -14.48 5.54 -0.78
C PRO A 84 -14.68 7.04 -0.64
N GLY A 85 -15.77 7.43 0.02
CA GLY A 85 -16.07 8.82 0.32
C GLY A 85 -15.48 9.27 1.65
N ARG A 86 -15.63 10.58 1.93
CA ARG A 86 -15.10 11.23 3.13
C ARG A 86 -15.64 10.61 4.44
N GLU A 87 -16.93 10.29 4.48
CA GLU A 87 -17.59 9.67 5.63
C GLU A 87 -16.96 8.30 5.95
N GLN A 88 -16.77 7.47 4.94
CA GLN A 88 -16.10 6.17 5.10
C GLN A 88 -14.70 6.30 5.70
N ILE A 89 -13.92 7.29 5.27
CA ILE A 89 -12.57 7.52 5.80
C ILE A 89 -12.61 8.04 7.23
N GLN A 90 -13.59 8.89 7.57
CA GLN A 90 -13.81 9.33 8.95
C GLN A 90 -14.12 8.15 9.88
N ASP A 91 -14.97 7.21 9.45
CA ASP A 91 -15.29 6.00 10.20
C ASP A 91 -14.06 5.10 10.40
N ASP A 92 -13.23 4.95 9.35
CA ASP A 92 -11.98 4.19 9.45
C ASP A 92 -10.99 4.85 10.42
N ILE A 93 -10.90 6.18 10.44
CA ILE A 93 -10.08 6.94 11.40
C ILE A 93 -10.62 6.78 12.81
N ALA A 94 -11.92 6.97 13.00
CA ALA A 94 -12.57 6.85 14.31
C ALA A 94 -12.44 5.45 14.90
N GLY A 95 -12.51 4.42 14.04
CA GLY A 95 -12.27 3.01 14.41
C GLY A 95 -10.80 2.68 14.66
N GLY A 96 -9.85 3.61 14.43
CA GLY A 96 -8.41 3.38 14.60
C GLY A 96 -7.79 2.45 13.55
N ASN A 97 -8.49 2.24 12.43
CA ASN A 97 -8.11 1.31 11.36
C ASN A 97 -7.46 2.00 10.14
N SER A 98 -7.48 3.33 10.09
CA SER A 98 -6.88 4.11 8.99
C SER A 98 -5.41 4.42 9.29
N TYR A 99 -4.57 4.28 8.27
CA TYR A 99 -3.12 4.55 8.33
C TYR A 99 -2.71 5.44 7.17
N VAL A 100 -1.69 6.25 7.40
CA VAL A 100 -1.09 7.14 6.40
C VAL A 100 0.39 6.85 6.24
N VAL A 101 0.85 7.03 5.01
CA VAL A 101 2.27 7.09 4.66
C VAL A 101 2.61 8.56 4.48
N VAL A 102 3.54 9.06 5.27
CA VAL A 102 3.96 10.47 5.26
C VAL A 102 5.41 10.58 4.80
N GLU A 103 5.67 11.49 3.89
CA GLU A 103 6.99 11.85 3.39
C GLU A 103 7.05 13.38 3.27
N GLU A 104 8.07 14.01 3.83
CA GLU A 104 8.24 15.48 3.84
C GLU A 104 6.96 16.24 4.27
N ASP A 105 6.35 15.82 5.38
CA ASP A 105 5.09 16.35 5.93
C ASP A 105 3.85 16.23 5.00
N ARG A 106 3.95 15.41 3.94
CA ARG A 106 2.85 15.16 3.01
C ARG A 106 2.34 13.74 3.12
N ILE A 107 1.04 13.57 3.03
CA ILE A 107 0.44 12.26 2.87
C ILE A 107 0.63 11.79 1.43
N VAL A 108 1.41 10.72 1.26
CA VAL A 108 1.76 10.12 -0.04
C VAL A 108 1.09 8.78 -0.27
N GLY A 109 0.54 8.19 0.79
CA GLY A 109 -0.23 6.94 0.72
C GLY A 109 -1.19 6.81 1.89
N THR A 110 -2.18 5.96 1.74
CA THR A 110 -3.17 5.62 2.76
C THR A 110 -3.65 4.19 2.60
N PHE A 111 -4.06 3.57 3.70
CA PHE A 111 -4.74 2.27 3.70
C PHE A 111 -5.56 2.10 4.98
N CYS A 112 -6.59 1.28 4.91
CA CYS A 112 -7.30 0.79 6.08
C CYS A 112 -6.83 -0.64 6.36
N MET A 113 -6.51 -0.95 7.61
CA MET A 113 -6.18 -2.30 8.04
C MET A 113 -7.03 -2.69 9.25
N LYS A 114 -7.69 -3.84 9.15
CA LYS A 114 -8.54 -4.39 10.22
C LYS A 114 -8.03 -5.76 10.63
N GLU A 115 -7.95 -5.98 11.92
CA GLU A 115 -7.55 -7.25 12.55
C GLU A 115 -8.80 -8.06 12.95
N GLU A 116 -9.76 -8.12 12.04
CA GLU A 116 -11.04 -8.82 12.23
C GLU A 116 -11.49 -9.46 10.93
N ALA A 117 -12.34 -10.47 11.02
CA ALA A 117 -12.89 -11.15 9.86
C ALA A 117 -13.80 -10.20 9.06
N ASP A 118 -13.53 -10.08 7.77
CA ASP A 118 -14.39 -9.35 6.85
C ASP A 118 -15.66 -10.17 6.53
N PRO A 119 -16.87 -9.59 6.64
CA PRO A 119 -18.11 -10.32 6.44
C PRO A 119 -18.29 -10.88 5.02
N TYR A 120 -17.61 -10.30 4.02
CA TYR A 120 -17.69 -10.75 2.61
C TYR A 120 -16.68 -11.87 2.31
N TYR A 121 -15.66 -12.05 3.15
CA TYR A 121 -14.61 -13.05 2.93
C TYR A 121 -15.02 -14.47 3.35
N GLY A 122 -16.13 -14.61 4.09
CA GLY A 122 -16.69 -15.90 4.48
C GLY A 122 -17.29 -16.71 3.32
N LYS A 123 -17.59 -16.05 2.19
CA LYS A 123 -18.17 -16.70 0.99
C LYS A 123 -17.23 -16.49 -0.20
N ILE A 124 -16.32 -17.42 -0.41
CA ILE A 124 -15.37 -17.39 -1.51
C ILE A 124 -15.69 -18.49 -2.53
N THR A 125 -15.72 -18.13 -3.82
CA THR A 125 -15.66 -19.11 -4.91
C THR A 125 -14.18 -19.39 -5.19
N GLY A 126 -13.67 -20.45 -4.60
CA GLY A 126 -12.27 -20.79 -4.51
C GLY A 126 -11.96 -21.29 -3.10
N ARG A 127 -10.75 -21.03 -2.62
CA ARG A 127 -10.33 -21.47 -1.28
C ARG A 127 -9.22 -20.58 -0.74
N TRP A 128 -9.37 -20.12 0.50
CA TRP A 128 -8.29 -19.52 1.26
C TRP A 128 -7.15 -20.52 1.53
N LEU A 129 -5.93 -20.04 1.73
CA LEU A 129 -4.76 -20.89 2.00
C LEU A 129 -4.90 -21.64 3.33
N ASN A 130 -5.58 -21.03 4.31
CA ASN A 130 -5.92 -21.62 5.60
C ASN A 130 -7.15 -20.93 6.20
N GLU A 131 -7.65 -21.45 7.32
CA GLU A 131 -8.80 -20.92 8.08
C GLU A 131 -8.38 -20.18 9.37
N GLU A 132 -7.09 -19.86 9.49
CA GLU A 132 -6.58 -19.17 10.68
C GLU A 132 -7.01 -17.69 10.71
N PRO A 133 -6.97 -17.04 11.89
CA PRO A 133 -7.24 -15.61 12.00
C PRO A 133 -6.35 -14.78 11.04
N TYR A 134 -6.92 -13.73 10.49
CA TYR A 134 -6.26 -12.90 9.50
C TYR A 134 -6.58 -11.42 9.70
N ALA A 135 -5.68 -10.56 9.26
CA ALA A 135 -5.98 -9.15 9.06
C ALA A 135 -6.31 -8.87 7.59
N VAL A 136 -7.01 -7.77 7.34
CA VAL A 136 -7.43 -7.35 6.00
C VAL A 136 -6.93 -5.95 5.70
N ILE A 137 -6.37 -5.75 4.50
CA ILE A 137 -6.10 -4.41 3.98
C ILE A 137 -7.23 -4.01 3.02
N HIS A 138 -7.79 -2.85 3.26
CA HIS A 138 -8.78 -2.19 2.42
C HIS A 138 -8.31 -0.80 2.00
N ARG A 139 -8.91 -0.27 0.93
CA ARG A 139 -8.78 1.14 0.53
C ARG A 139 -7.33 1.63 0.47
N SER A 140 -6.42 0.75 0.01
CA SER A 140 -5.02 1.14 -0.17
C SER A 140 -4.84 1.98 -1.42
N ALA A 141 -4.17 3.12 -1.27
CA ALA A 141 -3.82 4.03 -2.36
C ALA A 141 -2.48 4.70 -2.12
N VAL A 142 -1.80 5.04 -3.21
CA VAL A 142 -0.58 5.85 -3.21
C VAL A 142 -0.74 6.95 -4.25
N ARG A 143 -0.08 8.10 -4.04
CA ARG A 143 -0.07 9.16 -5.06
C ARG A 143 0.47 8.61 -6.37
N THR A 144 -0.24 8.89 -7.47
CA THR A 144 0.10 8.37 -8.81
C THR A 144 1.47 8.82 -9.27
N SER A 145 1.89 10.04 -8.91
CA SER A 145 3.22 10.58 -9.19
C SER A 145 4.37 9.81 -8.53
N LEU A 146 4.07 8.99 -7.52
CA LEU A 146 5.04 8.19 -6.76
C LEU A 146 4.90 6.68 -7.03
N ARG A 147 4.14 6.28 -8.05
CA ARG A 147 4.06 4.89 -8.50
C ARG A 147 5.46 4.36 -8.85
N GLY A 148 5.72 3.10 -8.52
CA GLY A 148 7.03 2.46 -8.74
C GLY A 148 8.10 2.80 -7.69
N GLN A 149 7.80 3.66 -6.70
CA GLN A 149 8.73 4.01 -5.62
C GLN A 149 8.57 3.10 -4.38
N HIS A 150 8.04 1.90 -4.56
CA HIS A 150 7.92 0.88 -3.51
C HIS A 150 7.03 1.26 -2.31
N LEU A 151 6.16 2.28 -2.44
CA LEU A 151 5.26 2.69 -1.34
C LEU A 151 4.32 1.57 -0.93
N PHE A 152 3.75 0.84 -1.89
CA PHE A 152 2.87 -0.30 -1.59
C PHE A 152 3.64 -1.43 -0.88
N HIS A 153 4.88 -1.71 -1.29
CA HIS A 153 5.77 -2.64 -0.59
C HIS A 153 5.98 -2.21 0.87
N ALA A 154 6.25 -0.94 1.10
CA ALA A 154 6.41 -0.40 2.46
C ALA A 154 5.14 -0.57 3.31
N MET A 155 3.96 -0.30 2.73
CA MET A 155 2.66 -0.49 3.40
C MET A 155 2.44 -1.95 3.79
N VAL A 156 2.67 -2.89 2.86
CA VAL A 156 2.52 -4.34 3.12
C VAL A 156 3.53 -4.81 4.17
N SER A 157 4.80 -4.45 4.04
CA SER A 157 5.85 -4.86 4.97
C SER A 157 5.58 -4.34 6.39
N TRP A 158 5.17 -3.07 6.51
CA TRP A 158 4.79 -2.49 7.79
C TRP A 158 3.56 -3.18 8.39
N SER A 159 2.55 -3.48 7.55
CA SER A 159 1.34 -4.19 7.99
C SER A 159 1.67 -5.58 8.52
N VAL A 160 2.47 -6.35 7.79
CA VAL A 160 2.93 -7.69 8.21
C VAL A 160 3.65 -7.61 9.56
N GLU A 161 4.59 -6.69 9.71
CA GLU A 161 5.34 -6.52 10.95
C GLU A 161 4.44 -6.14 12.14
N LYS A 162 3.44 -5.28 11.90
CA LYS A 162 2.48 -4.89 12.93
C LYS A 162 1.61 -6.07 13.35
N ILE A 163 0.90 -6.70 12.42
CA ILE A 163 -0.06 -7.76 12.75
C ILE A 163 0.62 -9.03 13.29
N ARG A 164 1.88 -9.28 12.90
CA ARG A 164 2.70 -10.36 13.46
C ARG A 164 2.93 -10.17 14.96
N ARG A 165 3.21 -8.93 15.40
CA ARG A 165 3.31 -8.60 16.85
C ARG A 165 2.00 -8.81 17.59
N ASP A 166 0.87 -8.66 16.89
CA ASP A 166 -0.47 -8.86 17.42
C ASP A 166 -0.94 -10.34 17.31
N GLY A 167 -0.05 -11.24 16.83
CA GLY A 167 -0.28 -12.69 16.78
C GLY A 167 -1.01 -13.19 15.53
N PHE A 168 -1.07 -12.37 14.47
CA PHE A 168 -1.62 -12.79 13.18
C PHE A 168 -0.51 -13.26 12.24
N HIS A 169 -0.81 -14.28 11.44
CA HIS A 169 0.10 -14.84 10.44
C HIS A 169 -0.47 -14.80 9.02
N ASN A 170 -1.61 -14.13 8.85
CA ASN A 170 -2.35 -14.07 7.60
C ASN A 170 -2.77 -12.65 7.30
N LEU A 171 -2.52 -12.22 6.07
CA LEU A 171 -3.00 -10.95 5.53
C LEU A 171 -3.81 -11.22 4.26
N ARG A 172 -5.04 -10.71 4.21
CA ARG A 172 -5.94 -10.84 3.07
C ARG A 172 -6.20 -9.47 2.45
N ILE A 173 -6.47 -9.46 1.16
CA ILE A 173 -6.81 -8.27 0.38
C ILE A 173 -7.62 -8.68 -0.85
N ASP A 174 -8.47 -7.79 -1.33
CA ASP A 174 -9.19 -7.99 -2.57
C ASP A 174 -8.99 -6.82 -3.55
N THR A 175 -9.20 -7.09 -4.82
CA THR A 175 -9.16 -6.06 -5.86
C THR A 175 -10.06 -6.45 -7.04
N HIS A 176 -10.40 -5.48 -7.89
CA HIS A 176 -11.15 -5.76 -9.11
C HIS A 176 -10.30 -6.53 -10.13
N GLU A 177 -10.90 -7.46 -10.89
CA GLU A 177 -10.19 -8.28 -11.88
C GLU A 177 -9.40 -7.47 -12.89
N LYS A 178 -9.91 -6.29 -13.31
CA LYS A 178 -9.26 -5.39 -14.26
C LYS A 178 -8.16 -4.51 -13.64
N ASN A 179 -8.01 -4.51 -12.33
CA ASN A 179 -6.96 -3.73 -11.69
C ASN A 179 -5.61 -4.47 -11.78
N MET A 180 -5.10 -4.55 -13.01
CA MET A 180 -3.85 -5.24 -13.30
C MET A 180 -2.65 -4.68 -12.50
N PRO A 181 -2.50 -3.35 -12.33
CA PRO A 181 -1.42 -2.82 -11.50
C PRO A 181 -1.44 -3.36 -10.07
N MET A 182 -2.61 -3.39 -9.42
CA MET A 182 -2.74 -3.92 -8.07
C MET A 182 -2.48 -5.44 -8.02
N ARG A 183 -3.00 -6.19 -8.99
CA ARG A 183 -2.81 -7.65 -9.05
C ARG A 183 -1.32 -8.01 -9.16
N HIS A 184 -0.58 -7.35 -10.06
CA HIS A 184 0.87 -7.54 -10.18
C HIS A 184 1.62 -7.12 -8.89
N ALA A 185 1.20 -6.02 -8.25
CA ALA A 185 1.80 -5.60 -7.00
C ALA A 185 1.57 -6.65 -5.90
N LEU A 186 0.37 -7.22 -5.80
CA LEU A 186 0.06 -8.27 -4.83
C LEU A 186 0.90 -9.54 -5.06
N GLU A 187 1.01 -10.00 -6.30
CA GLU A 187 1.85 -11.15 -6.66
C GLU A 187 3.32 -10.91 -6.30
N HIS A 188 3.82 -9.70 -6.57
CA HIS A 188 5.19 -9.30 -6.20
C HIS A 188 5.41 -9.27 -4.69
N GLU A 189 4.39 -8.91 -3.92
CA GLU A 189 4.42 -8.91 -2.46
C GLU A 189 4.17 -10.30 -1.85
N GLY A 190 4.12 -11.35 -2.66
CA GLY A 190 3.98 -12.73 -2.20
C GLY A 190 2.56 -13.12 -1.79
N PHE A 191 1.56 -12.38 -2.25
CA PHE A 191 0.16 -12.81 -2.12
C PHE A 191 -0.17 -13.87 -3.16
N THR A 192 -0.95 -14.85 -2.75
CA THR A 192 -1.50 -15.90 -3.61
C THR A 192 -2.96 -15.60 -3.93
N TYR A 193 -3.35 -15.71 -5.19
CA TYR A 193 -4.75 -15.65 -5.60
C TYR A 193 -5.52 -16.86 -5.04
N CYS A 194 -6.64 -16.59 -4.36
CA CYS A 194 -7.43 -17.61 -3.65
C CYS A 194 -8.79 -17.86 -4.30
N GLY A 195 -9.31 -16.93 -5.10
CA GLY A 195 -10.63 -17.05 -5.71
C GLY A 195 -11.36 -15.73 -5.82
N ILE A 196 -12.70 -15.81 -5.88
CA ILE A 196 -13.59 -14.67 -6.07
C ILE A 196 -14.51 -14.54 -4.86
N ILE A 197 -14.61 -13.31 -4.34
CA ILE A 197 -15.61 -12.90 -3.35
C ILE A 197 -16.58 -11.91 -3.96
N GLN A 198 -17.75 -11.76 -3.37
CA GLN A 198 -18.71 -10.70 -3.71
C GLN A 198 -18.79 -9.70 -2.57
N ILE A 199 -18.63 -8.42 -2.89
CA ILE A 199 -18.80 -7.34 -1.92
C ILE A 199 -20.27 -6.86 -1.86
N GLN A 200 -20.55 -5.89 -1.00
CA GLN A 200 -21.91 -5.44 -0.66
C GLN A 200 -22.78 -5.09 -1.88
N ASP A 201 -22.21 -4.51 -2.92
CA ASP A 201 -22.93 -4.12 -4.14
C ASP A 201 -23.09 -5.25 -5.16
N GLY A 202 -22.71 -6.48 -4.80
CA GLY A 202 -22.74 -7.66 -5.66
C GLY A 202 -21.58 -7.74 -6.67
N THR A 203 -20.63 -6.82 -6.60
CA THR A 203 -19.47 -6.82 -7.51
C THR A 203 -18.47 -7.89 -7.09
N ASP A 204 -17.99 -8.64 -8.06
CA ASP A 204 -16.93 -9.63 -7.87
C ASP A 204 -15.57 -8.96 -7.62
N ARG A 205 -14.81 -9.55 -6.72
CA ARG A 205 -13.43 -9.17 -6.42
C ARG A 205 -12.53 -10.39 -6.41
N TYR A 206 -11.33 -10.24 -6.94
CA TYR A 206 -10.28 -11.23 -6.83
C TYR A 206 -9.67 -11.16 -5.45
N ALA A 207 -9.72 -12.25 -4.74
CA ALA A 207 -9.28 -12.39 -3.36
C ALA A 207 -7.88 -12.98 -3.29
N TYR A 208 -7.04 -12.39 -2.47
CA TYR A 208 -5.65 -12.76 -2.28
C TYR A 208 -5.32 -12.95 -0.81
N GLN A 209 -4.42 -13.88 -0.51
CA GLN A 209 -3.91 -14.11 0.83
C GLN A 209 -2.39 -14.25 0.83
N ARG A 210 -1.75 -13.66 1.82
CA ARG A 210 -0.34 -13.88 2.15
C ARG A 210 -0.25 -14.51 3.53
N VAL A 211 0.46 -15.64 3.63
CA VAL A 211 0.81 -16.32 4.88
C VAL A 211 2.27 -16.01 5.19
N PHE A 212 2.60 -15.80 6.45
CA PHE A 212 3.97 -15.52 6.91
C PHE A 212 4.18 -16.07 8.32
N ASP A 213 5.44 -16.33 8.64
CA ASP A 213 5.89 -16.86 9.95
C ASP A 213 5.97 -15.79 11.03
#